data_6c919c727e93d68352b09b0836c33ff9
#
_entry.id   6c919c727e93d68352b09b0836c33ff9
#
_cell.length_a   1.000
_cell.length_b   1.000
_cell.length_c   1.000
_cell.angle_alpha   90.00
_cell.angle_beta   90.00
_cell.angle_gamma   90.00
#
_symmetry.space_group_name_H-M   'P 1'
#
loop_
_entity.id
_entity.type
_entity.pdbx_description
1 polymer ?
#
loop_
_entity_poly.entity_id
_entity_poly.type
_entity_poly.pdbx_seq_one_letter_code
_entity_poly.pdbx_strand_id
1 'polypeptide(L)'
;MHVKIKYRRSVLVISSIVALVFLLTHCTNNESGQKNETAEINFESYTGSEKCATCHKDIFEKHLQTAHYLTSQPAEEKDIKGSFEKGKNDFWYTPSLLVSMEKRDSGHYQVIYFKNEEKMAIRFDISIGSGVMGQSFLNWRGDRLYQMPITYFTAADQWSNSPGFPNDKVLTDRPVTSRCLECHATYAEGKDGTEMEPISFNKDKMIFGVGCEKCHGPAAMHVEYHANNPDDKKAKFVINPSSLSRQLQLDACAVCHGGKIQKTKPSFTFTVGKNLEDYFSTNVISQTAMSSGEVEVHGNQYGLLQASKCFQQTDLTCNTCHNSHENERGNMALFSSRCITCHNIKADSFKTVTHTAISNITQNCIDCHMPQQPSKSIAVYLQGKDQLVASMIRSHFIGIYLDESRKFINKKSK
;
A
#
# COMPACT_ATOMS: atom_id res chain seq x y z
N MET A 1 -36.73 8.39 80.44
CA MET A 1 -35.83 9.23 79.54
C MET A 1 -34.82 8.45 78.72
N HIS A 2 -34.63 7.14 78.89
CA HIS A 2 -33.63 6.31 78.13
C HIS A 2 -34.10 5.78 76.80
N VAL A 3 -35.38 5.71 76.51
CA VAL A 3 -35.88 5.16 75.23
C VAL A 3 -35.71 6.13 74.05
N LYS A 4 -35.86 7.45 74.27
CA LYS A 4 -35.69 8.46 73.22
C LYS A 4 -34.20 8.58 72.64
N ILE A 5 -33.24 8.27 73.49
CA ILE A 5 -31.81 8.39 73.11
C ILE A 5 -31.40 7.20 72.24
N LYS A 6 -31.89 6.00 72.46
CA LYS A 6 -31.60 4.81 71.60
C LYS A 6 -32.18 4.97 70.19
N TYR A 7 -33.36 5.53 70.05
CA TYR A 7 -34.01 5.73 68.74
C TYR A 7 -33.26 6.78 67.92
N ARG A 8 -32.78 7.88 68.54
CA ARG A 8 -31.98 8.89 67.83
C ARG A 8 -30.64 8.34 67.32
N ARG A 9 -29.96 7.47 68.06
CA ARG A 9 -28.72 6.82 67.61
C ARG A 9 -28.95 5.83 66.48
N SER A 10 -30.03 5.06 66.52
CA SER A 10 -30.38 4.13 65.46
C SER A 10 -30.74 4.86 64.14
N VAL A 11 -31.48 5.96 64.19
CA VAL A 11 -31.83 6.81 63.05
C VAL A 11 -30.57 7.42 62.42
N LEU A 12 -29.62 7.92 63.21
CA LEU A 12 -28.35 8.48 62.75
C LEU A 12 -27.48 7.44 62.09
N VAL A 13 -27.40 6.22 62.60
CA VAL A 13 -26.63 5.10 61.99
C VAL A 13 -27.26 4.68 60.68
N ILE A 14 -28.58 4.54 60.60
CA ILE A 14 -29.28 4.19 59.37
C ILE A 14 -29.13 5.32 58.35
N SER A 15 -29.22 6.57 58.70
CA SER A 15 -29.00 7.70 57.78
C SER A 15 -27.56 7.75 57.24
N SER A 16 -26.58 7.43 58.10
CA SER A 16 -25.17 7.36 57.70
C SER A 16 -24.90 6.20 56.75
N ILE A 17 -25.53 5.03 56.97
CA ILE A 17 -25.43 3.87 56.08
C ILE A 17 -26.08 4.17 54.71
N VAL A 18 -27.28 4.80 54.72
CA VAL A 18 -27.96 5.19 53.48
C VAL A 18 -27.14 6.23 52.72
N ALA A 19 -26.55 7.21 53.39
CA ALA A 19 -25.67 8.20 52.76
C ALA A 19 -24.39 7.55 52.22
N LEU A 20 -23.82 6.57 52.92
CA LEU A 20 -22.65 5.83 52.47
C LEU A 20 -22.97 4.94 51.25
N VAL A 21 -24.11 4.27 51.23
CA VAL A 21 -24.59 3.50 50.09
C VAL A 21 -24.86 4.41 48.90
N PHE A 22 -25.44 5.60 49.11
CA PHE A 22 -25.67 6.60 48.07
C PHE A 22 -24.36 7.16 47.49
N LEU A 23 -23.35 7.40 48.32
CA LEU A 23 -22.01 7.78 47.91
C LEU A 23 -21.31 6.67 47.14
N LEU A 24 -21.41 5.42 47.58
CA LEU A 24 -20.83 4.28 46.86
C LEU A 24 -21.53 4.01 45.53
N THR A 25 -22.83 4.15 45.43
CA THR A 25 -23.55 4.01 44.15
C THR A 25 -23.29 5.18 43.21
N HIS A 26 -23.05 6.40 43.72
CA HIS A 26 -22.62 7.52 42.87
C HIS A 26 -21.18 7.39 42.40
N CYS A 27 -20.26 6.81 43.19
CA CYS A 27 -18.90 6.53 42.72
C CYS A 27 -18.84 5.39 41.73
N THR A 28 -19.75 4.40 41.75
CA THR A 28 -19.80 3.31 40.79
C THR A 28 -20.51 3.68 39.48
N ASN A 29 -21.33 4.73 39.49
CA ASN A 29 -22.00 5.23 38.27
C ASN A 29 -21.20 6.29 37.50
N ASN A 30 -20.03 6.72 37.99
CA ASN A 30 -19.14 7.63 37.24
C ASN A 30 -17.99 6.94 36.54
N GLU A 31 -17.92 5.61 36.50
CA GLU A 31 -17.30 4.90 35.43
C GLU A 31 -18.31 4.68 34.30
N SER A 32 -18.83 5.74 33.71
CA SER A 32 -19.04 5.78 32.29
C SER A 32 -17.67 5.72 31.68
N GLY A 33 -17.00 4.55 31.76
CA GLY A 33 -16.10 4.14 30.76
C GLY A 33 -16.87 4.37 29.45
N GLN A 34 -16.61 5.45 28.75
CA GLN A 34 -16.73 5.47 27.32
C GLN A 34 -15.96 4.22 26.90
N LYS A 35 -16.66 3.09 26.80
CA LYS A 35 -16.32 2.16 25.75
C LYS A 35 -16.28 3.07 24.53
N ASN A 36 -15.08 3.46 24.14
CA ASN A 36 -14.80 3.75 22.75
C ASN A 36 -15.17 2.44 22.04
N GLU A 37 -16.47 2.22 21.81
CA GLU A 37 -16.89 1.46 20.66
C GLU A 37 -16.21 2.22 19.52
N THR A 38 -15.09 1.70 19.10
CA THR A 38 -14.49 2.11 17.85
C THR A 38 -15.62 1.87 16.86
N ALA A 39 -16.27 2.96 16.44
CA ALA A 39 -17.35 2.91 15.49
C ALA A 39 -16.84 2.03 14.35
N GLU A 40 -17.59 0.99 14.02
CA GLU A 40 -17.18 0.03 12.99
C GLU A 40 -16.96 0.83 11.71
N ILE A 41 -15.71 0.79 11.21
CA ILE A 41 -15.35 1.52 10.00
C ILE A 41 -16.07 0.84 8.86
N ASN A 42 -17.00 1.53 8.27
CA ASN A 42 -17.78 1.11 7.11
C ASN A 42 -17.58 2.10 5.97
N PHE A 43 -18.18 1.85 4.82
CA PHE A 43 -18.08 2.69 3.64
C PHE A 43 -18.56 4.14 3.89
N GLU A 44 -19.60 4.30 4.68
CA GLU A 44 -20.20 5.59 5.02
C GLU A 44 -19.28 6.48 5.88
N SER A 45 -18.25 5.90 6.47
CA SER A 45 -17.21 6.64 7.21
C SER A 45 -16.25 7.39 6.28
N TYR A 46 -16.21 7.00 4.99
CA TYR A 46 -15.34 7.60 3.98
C TYR A 46 -16.08 8.67 3.17
N THR A 47 -15.33 9.62 2.62
CA THR A 47 -15.89 10.69 1.79
C THR A 47 -15.31 10.72 0.37
N GLY A 48 -14.20 10.02 0.13
CA GLY A 48 -13.45 10.03 -1.13
C GLY A 48 -12.48 11.21 -1.24
N SER A 49 -11.40 10.99 -1.97
CA SER A 49 -10.32 11.97 -2.10
C SER A 49 -10.74 13.29 -2.77
N GLU A 50 -11.76 13.26 -3.63
CA GLU A 50 -12.29 14.42 -4.34
C GLU A 50 -12.87 15.47 -3.37
N LYS A 51 -13.42 15.03 -2.23
CA LYS A 51 -13.90 15.96 -1.20
C LYS A 51 -12.77 16.71 -0.52
N CYS A 52 -11.60 16.07 -0.39
CA CYS A 52 -10.41 16.71 0.17
C CYS A 52 -9.92 17.87 -0.70
N ALA A 53 -10.10 17.78 -2.03
CA ALA A 53 -9.70 18.81 -2.99
C ALA A 53 -10.38 20.15 -2.76
N THR A 54 -11.55 20.19 -2.12
CA THR A 54 -12.27 21.47 -1.86
C THR A 54 -11.49 22.41 -0.94
N CYS A 55 -10.65 21.86 -0.04
CA CYS A 55 -9.81 22.64 0.87
C CYS A 55 -8.31 22.38 0.68
N HIS A 56 -7.91 21.21 0.19
CA HIS A 56 -6.52 20.75 0.05
C HIS A 56 -6.11 20.58 -1.42
N LYS A 57 -6.52 21.49 -2.30
CA LYS A 57 -6.39 21.40 -3.76
C LYS A 57 -4.96 21.07 -4.22
N ASP A 58 -3.97 21.83 -3.74
CA ASP A 58 -2.58 21.68 -4.21
C ASP A 58 -2.00 20.31 -3.86
N ILE A 59 -2.32 19.79 -2.67
CA ILE A 59 -1.88 18.45 -2.24
C ILE A 59 -2.60 17.39 -3.04
N PHE A 60 -3.90 17.56 -3.27
CA PHE A 60 -4.71 16.63 -4.06
C PHE A 60 -4.17 16.51 -5.49
N GLU A 61 -3.95 17.63 -6.19
CA GLU A 61 -3.45 17.64 -7.57
C GLU A 61 -2.09 16.95 -7.72
N LYS A 62 -1.19 17.13 -6.75
CA LYS A 62 0.10 16.43 -6.72
C LYS A 62 -0.08 14.93 -6.45
N HIS A 63 -0.98 14.57 -5.53
CA HIS A 63 -1.23 13.18 -5.17
C HIS A 63 -1.83 12.36 -6.31
N LEU A 64 -2.66 12.97 -7.18
CA LEU A 64 -3.20 12.33 -8.39
C LEU A 64 -2.10 11.76 -9.31
N GLN A 65 -0.87 12.31 -9.25
CA GLN A 65 0.26 11.86 -10.07
C GLN A 65 1.08 10.74 -9.41
N THR A 66 0.73 10.33 -8.20
CA THR A 66 1.48 9.31 -7.46
C THR A 66 1.11 7.90 -7.88
N ALA A 67 2.07 6.97 -7.75
CA ALA A 67 1.78 5.55 -7.95
C ALA A 67 0.79 5.00 -6.91
N HIS A 68 0.66 5.64 -5.75
CA HIS A 68 -0.34 5.31 -4.73
C HIS A 68 -1.75 5.56 -5.24
N TYR A 69 -2.04 6.77 -5.70
CA TYR A 69 -3.37 7.11 -6.22
C TYR A 69 -3.72 6.25 -7.45
N LEU A 70 -2.76 6.03 -8.34
CA LEU A 70 -2.93 5.29 -9.58
C LEU A 70 -2.82 3.76 -9.42
N THR A 71 -2.76 3.24 -8.18
CA THR A 71 -2.54 1.79 -7.96
C THR A 71 -3.74 0.92 -8.29
N SER A 72 -4.96 1.46 -8.30
CA SER A 72 -6.14 0.85 -8.91
C SER A 72 -7.12 1.92 -9.40
N GLN A 73 -7.84 1.61 -10.46
CA GLN A 73 -8.86 2.48 -11.04
C GLN A 73 -9.77 1.68 -12.00
N PRO A 74 -10.97 2.17 -12.36
CA PRO A 74 -11.73 1.61 -13.47
C PRO A 74 -10.85 1.54 -14.72
N ALA A 75 -10.98 0.46 -15.50
CA ALA A 75 -10.13 0.26 -16.68
C ALA A 75 -10.68 1.04 -17.88
N GLU A 76 -10.48 2.35 -17.90
CA GLU A 76 -10.76 3.20 -19.05
C GLU A 76 -9.59 3.19 -20.04
N GLU A 77 -9.87 3.41 -21.34
CA GLU A 77 -8.85 3.37 -22.41
C GLU A 77 -7.64 4.27 -22.11
N LYS A 78 -7.88 5.48 -21.63
CA LYS A 78 -6.83 6.46 -21.30
C LYS A 78 -5.86 5.98 -20.21
N ASP A 79 -6.30 5.03 -19.39
CA ASP A 79 -5.57 4.55 -18.23
C ASP A 79 -4.82 3.23 -18.50
N ILE A 80 -5.13 2.56 -19.62
CA ILE A 80 -4.48 1.32 -20.03
C ILE A 80 -3.21 1.65 -20.84
N LYS A 81 -2.06 1.21 -20.36
CA LYS A 81 -0.76 1.49 -21.01
C LYS A 81 -0.49 0.63 -22.24
N GLY A 82 -1.02 -0.58 -22.26
CA GLY A 82 -0.80 -1.52 -23.38
C GLY A 82 -1.53 -1.12 -24.65
N SER A 83 -0.97 -1.48 -25.81
CA SER A 83 -1.54 -1.15 -27.12
C SER A 83 -2.66 -2.12 -27.51
N PHE A 84 -3.71 -1.59 -28.12
CA PHE A 84 -4.77 -2.35 -28.80
C PHE A 84 -4.60 -2.38 -30.32
N GLU A 85 -3.50 -1.83 -30.83
CA GLU A 85 -3.18 -1.82 -32.27
C GLU A 85 -2.81 -3.21 -32.76
N LYS A 86 -3.31 -3.58 -33.92
CA LYS A 86 -3.00 -4.86 -34.56
C LYS A 86 -1.49 -5.08 -34.70
N GLY A 87 -1.02 -6.23 -34.25
CA GLY A 87 0.40 -6.62 -34.25
C GLY A 87 1.16 -6.20 -33.00
N LYS A 88 0.54 -5.42 -32.08
CA LYS A 88 1.07 -5.09 -30.75
C LYS A 88 0.14 -5.55 -29.62
N ASN A 89 -1.02 -6.08 -29.97
CA ASN A 89 -2.12 -6.41 -29.06
C ASN A 89 -2.27 -7.91 -28.80
N ASP A 90 -1.34 -8.74 -29.30
CA ASP A 90 -1.43 -10.19 -29.23
C ASP A 90 -0.43 -10.79 -28.26
N PHE A 91 -0.85 -11.85 -27.55
CA PHE A 91 0.03 -12.71 -26.77
C PHE A 91 -0.24 -14.17 -27.10
N TRP A 92 0.73 -14.82 -27.75
CA TRP A 92 0.67 -16.23 -28.15
C TRP A 92 1.24 -17.13 -27.05
N TYR A 93 0.39 -17.99 -26.48
CA TYR A 93 0.83 -19.06 -25.58
C TYR A 93 1.41 -20.24 -26.33
N THR A 94 0.76 -20.61 -27.44
CA THR A 94 1.18 -21.67 -28.38
C THR A 94 0.80 -21.24 -29.78
N PRO A 95 1.28 -21.93 -30.86
CA PRO A 95 0.87 -21.60 -32.22
C PRO A 95 -0.64 -21.66 -32.53
N SER A 96 -1.41 -22.29 -31.61
CA SER A 96 -2.87 -22.40 -31.73
C SER A 96 -3.65 -21.70 -30.63
N LEU A 97 -2.98 -21.13 -29.62
CA LEU A 97 -3.62 -20.47 -28.47
C LEU A 97 -3.13 -19.03 -28.35
N LEU A 98 -4.03 -18.09 -28.60
CA LEU A 98 -3.78 -16.65 -28.61
C LEU A 98 -4.70 -15.97 -27.61
N VAL A 99 -4.19 -14.95 -26.93
CA VAL A 99 -5.01 -13.91 -26.28
C VAL A 99 -4.72 -12.58 -26.96
N SER A 100 -5.76 -11.97 -27.54
CA SER A 100 -5.69 -10.67 -28.21
C SER A 100 -6.40 -9.60 -27.37
N MET A 101 -5.79 -8.45 -27.22
CA MET A 101 -6.39 -7.28 -26.58
C MET A 101 -7.15 -6.49 -27.62
N GLU A 102 -8.47 -6.45 -27.49
CA GLU A 102 -9.36 -5.89 -28.49
C GLU A 102 -10.21 -4.75 -27.96
N LYS A 103 -10.41 -3.76 -28.82
CA LYS A 103 -11.41 -2.70 -28.63
C LYS A 103 -12.67 -3.08 -29.35
N ARG A 104 -13.80 -3.13 -28.63
CA ARG A 104 -15.13 -3.41 -29.16
C ARG A 104 -16.09 -2.29 -28.75
N ASP A 105 -17.28 -2.24 -29.34
CA ASP A 105 -18.26 -1.19 -29.03
C ASP A 105 -18.63 -1.10 -27.54
N SER A 106 -18.60 -2.24 -26.85
CA SER A 106 -18.94 -2.33 -25.42
C SER A 106 -17.74 -2.19 -24.46
N GLY A 107 -16.55 -1.90 -24.96
CA GLY A 107 -15.34 -1.68 -24.15
C GLY A 107 -14.12 -2.44 -24.64
N HIS A 108 -13.16 -2.66 -23.73
CA HIS A 108 -11.90 -3.34 -24.01
C HIS A 108 -11.93 -4.77 -23.47
N TYR A 109 -11.34 -5.71 -24.22
CA TYR A 109 -11.42 -7.13 -23.92
C TYR A 109 -10.06 -7.84 -24.11
N GLN A 110 -9.79 -8.84 -23.28
CA GLN A 110 -8.88 -9.92 -23.58
C GLN A 110 -9.68 -11.04 -24.23
N VAL A 111 -9.39 -11.31 -25.49
CA VAL A 111 -10.13 -12.29 -26.29
C VAL A 111 -9.27 -13.52 -26.51
N ILE A 112 -9.75 -14.67 -26.08
CA ILE A 112 -9.04 -15.95 -26.17
C ILE A 112 -9.45 -16.65 -27.44
N TYR A 113 -8.48 -16.92 -28.30
CA TYR A 113 -8.66 -17.67 -29.54
C TYR A 113 -7.95 -19.03 -29.44
N PHE A 114 -8.62 -20.08 -29.87
CA PHE A 114 -8.03 -21.39 -30.07
C PHE A 114 -8.26 -21.83 -31.51
N LYS A 115 -7.16 -22.13 -32.25
CA LYS A 115 -7.20 -22.46 -33.69
C LYS A 115 -7.97 -21.43 -34.50
N ASN A 116 -7.76 -20.15 -34.23
CA ASN A 116 -8.42 -18.99 -34.86
C ASN A 116 -9.92 -18.84 -34.57
N GLU A 117 -10.48 -19.65 -33.67
CA GLU A 117 -11.86 -19.50 -33.22
C GLU A 117 -11.91 -18.79 -31.87
N GLU A 118 -12.75 -17.76 -31.75
CA GLU A 118 -13.01 -17.12 -30.49
C GLU A 118 -13.64 -18.09 -29.49
N LYS A 119 -13.06 -18.23 -28.31
CA LYS A 119 -13.57 -19.09 -27.25
C LYS A 119 -14.12 -18.31 -26.07
N MET A 120 -13.56 -17.14 -25.78
CA MET A 120 -13.98 -16.31 -24.65
C MET A 120 -13.51 -14.87 -24.86
N ALA A 121 -14.35 -13.91 -24.51
CA ALA A 121 -13.98 -12.51 -24.38
C ALA A 121 -14.16 -12.07 -22.92
N ILE A 122 -13.10 -11.51 -22.31
CA ILE A 122 -13.08 -11.09 -20.91
C ILE A 122 -12.88 -9.57 -20.89
N ARG A 123 -13.85 -8.85 -20.34
CA ARG A 123 -13.82 -7.40 -20.29
C ARG A 123 -12.79 -6.90 -19.27
N PHE A 124 -12.09 -5.83 -19.61
CA PHE A 124 -11.30 -5.05 -18.65
C PHE A 124 -12.26 -4.23 -17.79
N ASP A 125 -12.32 -4.52 -16.50
CA ASP A 125 -13.19 -3.76 -15.58
C ASP A 125 -12.37 -2.87 -14.63
N ILE A 126 -11.27 -3.37 -14.08
CA ILE A 126 -10.39 -2.64 -13.17
C ILE A 126 -8.94 -2.84 -13.61
N SER A 127 -8.17 -1.76 -13.64
CA SER A 127 -6.72 -1.81 -13.76
C SER A 127 -6.07 -1.80 -12.37
N ILE A 128 -5.04 -2.63 -12.18
CA ILE A 128 -4.22 -2.72 -10.97
C ILE A 128 -2.78 -2.39 -11.31
N GLY A 129 -2.24 -1.40 -10.61
CA GLY A 129 -0.89 -0.87 -10.83
C GLY A 129 -0.88 0.41 -11.65
N SER A 130 -0.02 1.33 -11.26
CA SER A 130 0.12 2.65 -11.89
C SER A 130 0.74 2.64 -13.31
N GLY A 131 1.10 1.48 -13.82
CA GLY A 131 1.83 1.34 -15.08
C GLY A 131 3.34 1.63 -14.97
N VAL A 132 3.87 1.91 -13.79
CA VAL A 132 5.31 2.14 -13.60
C VAL A 132 6.13 0.85 -13.76
N MET A 133 5.67 -0.25 -13.18
CA MET A 133 6.27 -1.58 -13.34
C MET A 133 5.47 -2.43 -14.33
N GLY A 134 4.18 -2.22 -14.37
CA GLY A 134 3.21 -2.91 -15.21
C GLY A 134 1.79 -2.60 -14.78
N GLN A 135 0.83 -3.16 -15.50
CA GLN A 135 -0.59 -3.13 -15.14
C GLN A 135 -1.19 -4.52 -15.29
N SER A 136 -1.72 -5.07 -14.20
CA SER A 136 -2.62 -6.21 -14.23
C SER A 136 -4.06 -5.74 -14.33
N PHE A 137 -4.95 -6.63 -14.72
CA PHE A 137 -6.36 -6.27 -14.91
C PHE A 137 -7.26 -7.27 -14.21
N LEU A 138 -8.42 -6.76 -13.78
CA LEU A 138 -9.44 -7.57 -13.12
C LEU A 138 -10.74 -7.51 -13.93
N ASN A 139 -11.48 -8.62 -13.84
CA ASN A 139 -12.78 -8.77 -14.46
C ASN A 139 -13.84 -9.13 -13.42
N TRP A 140 -15.00 -8.51 -13.50
CA TRP A 140 -16.17 -8.86 -12.71
C TRP A 140 -16.91 -10.06 -13.29
N ARG A 141 -17.16 -11.06 -12.45
CA ARG A 141 -18.10 -12.17 -12.72
C ARG A 141 -19.15 -12.20 -11.62
N GLY A 142 -20.31 -11.63 -11.91
CA GLY A 142 -21.28 -11.34 -10.85
C GLY A 142 -20.72 -10.30 -9.87
N ASP A 143 -20.64 -10.66 -8.61
CA ASP A 143 -20.07 -9.87 -7.51
C ASP A 143 -18.63 -10.26 -7.13
N ARG A 144 -17.97 -11.14 -7.92
CA ARG A 144 -16.61 -11.62 -7.68
C ARG A 144 -15.62 -11.04 -8.67
N LEU A 145 -14.40 -10.80 -8.21
CA LEU A 145 -13.29 -10.32 -9.04
C LEU A 145 -12.31 -11.44 -9.35
N TYR A 146 -11.85 -11.46 -10.60
CA TYR A 146 -10.82 -12.39 -11.06
C TYR A 146 -9.71 -11.65 -11.78
N GLN A 147 -8.46 -12.09 -11.55
CA GLN A 147 -7.31 -11.56 -12.27
C GLN A 147 -7.31 -12.10 -13.70
N MET A 148 -7.11 -11.20 -14.65
CA MET A 148 -7.07 -11.53 -16.07
C MET A 148 -5.71 -12.14 -16.47
N PRO A 149 -5.68 -12.99 -17.52
CA PRO A 149 -4.48 -13.74 -17.90
C PRO A 149 -3.33 -12.90 -18.43
N ILE A 150 -3.62 -11.74 -19.02
CA ILE A 150 -2.60 -10.88 -19.65
C ILE A 150 -2.44 -9.59 -18.87
N THR A 151 -1.19 -9.18 -18.73
CA THR A 151 -0.70 -7.97 -18.05
C THR A 151 0.13 -7.16 -19.01
N TYR A 152 0.11 -5.84 -18.93
CA TYR A 152 1.10 -4.98 -19.58
C TYR A 152 2.36 -4.91 -18.72
N PHE A 153 3.52 -5.20 -19.31
CA PHE A 153 4.81 -5.23 -18.62
C PHE A 153 5.69 -4.08 -19.11
N THR A 154 5.84 -3.06 -18.29
CA THR A 154 6.49 -1.80 -18.67
C THR A 154 7.95 -1.94 -19.06
N ALA A 155 8.70 -2.83 -18.39
CA ALA A 155 10.13 -3.00 -18.66
C ALA A 155 10.42 -3.52 -20.07
N ALA A 156 9.45 -4.17 -20.71
CA ALA A 156 9.54 -4.67 -22.09
C ALA A 156 8.60 -3.93 -23.05
N ASP A 157 7.81 -2.99 -22.56
CA ASP A 157 6.80 -2.22 -23.33
C ASP A 157 5.88 -3.11 -24.16
N GLN A 158 5.38 -4.19 -23.55
CA GLN A 158 4.52 -5.16 -24.25
C GLN A 158 3.56 -5.90 -23.31
N TRP A 159 2.58 -6.55 -23.92
CA TRP A 159 1.74 -7.50 -23.24
C TRP A 159 2.52 -8.77 -22.89
N SER A 160 2.23 -9.35 -21.74
CA SER A 160 2.84 -10.56 -21.20
C SER A 160 1.80 -11.37 -20.44
N ASN A 161 2.08 -12.62 -20.10
CA ASN A 161 1.24 -13.31 -19.14
C ASN A 161 1.26 -12.58 -17.78
N SER A 162 0.19 -12.71 -17.00
CA SER A 162 0.13 -12.11 -15.67
C SER A 162 1.13 -12.77 -14.70
N PRO A 163 1.73 -12.01 -13.78
CA PRO A 163 2.70 -12.55 -12.82
C PRO A 163 2.17 -13.76 -12.07
N GLY A 164 2.97 -14.83 -12.04
CA GLY A 164 2.61 -16.11 -11.43
C GLY A 164 1.60 -16.95 -12.22
N PHE A 165 1.28 -16.60 -13.45
CA PHE A 165 0.52 -17.43 -14.38
C PHE A 165 1.47 -18.30 -15.21
N PRO A 166 1.03 -19.48 -15.68
CA PRO A 166 1.83 -20.33 -16.56
C PRO A 166 2.00 -19.69 -17.95
N ASN A 167 3.01 -20.17 -18.72
CA ASN A 167 3.28 -19.70 -20.08
C ASN A 167 2.74 -20.64 -21.18
N ASP A 168 2.09 -21.73 -20.80
CA ASP A 168 1.63 -22.79 -21.72
C ASP A 168 0.11 -22.91 -21.81
N LYS A 169 -0.63 -22.27 -20.91
CA LYS A 169 -2.10 -22.29 -20.84
C LYS A 169 -2.67 -20.99 -20.32
N VAL A 170 -3.87 -20.67 -20.76
CA VAL A 170 -4.62 -19.51 -20.25
C VAL A 170 -5.38 -19.89 -19.00
N LEU A 171 -5.12 -19.18 -17.89
CA LEU A 171 -5.90 -19.26 -16.66
C LEU A 171 -6.79 -18.03 -16.56
N THR A 172 -8.05 -18.23 -16.22
CA THR A 172 -9.03 -17.12 -16.12
C THR A 172 -9.71 -17.07 -14.76
N ASP A 173 -9.41 -18.00 -13.87
CA ASP A 173 -10.16 -18.28 -12.64
C ASP A 173 -9.38 -17.97 -11.35
N ARG A 174 -8.29 -17.15 -11.44
CA ARG A 174 -7.59 -16.70 -10.24
C ARG A 174 -8.43 -15.67 -9.49
N PRO A 175 -8.97 -16.00 -8.29
CA PRO A 175 -9.79 -15.08 -7.54
C PRO A 175 -8.96 -13.95 -6.95
N VAL A 176 -9.57 -12.78 -6.83
CA VAL A 176 -9.04 -11.64 -6.08
C VAL A 176 -9.59 -11.70 -4.67
N THR A 177 -8.71 -11.59 -3.68
CA THR A 177 -9.07 -11.56 -2.27
C THR A 177 -9.13 -10.13 -1.73
N SER A 178 -9.77 -9.93 -0.58
CA SER A 178 -9.76 -8.62 0.09
C SER A 178 -8.34 -8.14 0.40
N ARG A 179 -7.39 -9.06 0.68
CA ARG A 179 -5.99 -8.72 0.92
C ARG A 179 -5.30 -8.10 -0.30
N CYS A 180 -5.63 -8.53 -1.50
CA CYS A 180 -5.10 -7.90 -2.73
C CYS A 180 -5.53 -6.43 -2.80
N LEU A 181 -6.83 -6.17 -2.59
CA LEU A 181 -7.38 -4.83 -2.65
C LEU A 181 -6.96 -3.95 -1.47
N GLU A 182 -6.65 -4.53 -0.31
CA GLU A 182 -6.19 -3.77 0.86
C GLU A 182 -4.90 -2.98 0.60
N CYS A 183 -4.02 -3.48 -0.29
CA CYS A 183 -2.83 -2.76 -0.74
C CYS A 183 -3.07 -1.87 -1.98
N HIS A 184 -4.14 -2.13 -2.73
CA HIS A 184 -4.39 -1.47 -4.01
C HIS A 184 -5.60 -0.53 -4.02
N ALA A 185 -6.37 -0.47 -2.92
CA ALA A 185 -7.53 0.40 -2.79
C ALA A 185 -7.55 1.08 -1.42
N THR A 186 -8.22 2.23 -1.34
CA THR A 186 -8.48 2.90 -0.06
C THR A 186 -9.46 2.07 0.76
N TYR A 187 -10.52 1.59 0.12
CA TYR A 187 -11.54 0.73 0.73
C TYR A 187 -12.18 -0.20 -0.30
N ALA A 188 -12.58 -1.39 0.14
CA ALA A 188 -13.45 -2.29 -0.61
C ALA A 188 -14.27 -3.13 0.38
N GLU A 189 -15.60 -3.09 0.25
CA GLU A 189 -16.48 -3.91 1.07
C GLU A 189 -16.55 -5.32 0.49
N GLY A 190 -15.84 -6.25 1.14
CA GLY A 190 -15.93 -7.69 0.83
C GLY A 190 -16.94 -8.38 1.75
N LYS A 191 -17.76 -9.26 1.20
CA LYS A 191 -18.60 -10.17 1.98
C LYS A 191 -17.79 -11.39 2.35
N ASP A 192 -17.99 -11.89 3.56
CA ASP A 192 -17.21 -12.94 4.21
C ASP A 192 -16.79 -14.10 3.29
N GLY A 193 -15.51 -14.46 3.40
CA GLY A 193 -14.90 -15.61 2.77
C GLY A 193 -13.55 -15.90 3.42
N THR A 194 -13.02 -17.09 3.25
CA THR A 194 -11.64 -17.40 3.61
C THR A 194 -10.70 -16.76 2.59
N GLU A 195 -9.42 -16.57 2.93
CA GLU A 195 -8.42 -16.01 2.00
C GLU A 195 -8.24 -16.84 0.71
N MET A 196 -8.69 -18.09 0.71
CA MET A 196 -8.55 -19.05 -0.38
C MET A 196 -9.78 -19.13 -1.28
N GLU A 197 -10.94 -18.58 -0.85
CA GLU A 197 -12.19 -18.64 -1.60
C GLU A 197 -12.47 -17.34 -2.34
N PRO A 198 -13.12 -17.39 -3.52
CA PRO A 198 -13.54 -16.17 -4.21
C PRO A 198 -14.49 -15.36 -3.33
N ILE A 199 -14.08 -14.15 -2.99
CA ILE A 199 -14.84 -13.23 -2.14
C ILE A 199 -15.81 -12.45 -3.01
N SER A 200 -17.04 -12.28 -2.54
CA SER A 200 -17.99 -11.35 -3.12
C SER A 200 -17.72 -9.93 -2.64
N PHE A 201 -17.71 -8.97 -3.55
CA PHE A 201 -17.52 -7.55 -3.25
C PHE A 201 -18.77 -6.75 -3.60
N ASN A 202 -19.01 -5.67 -2.86
CA ASN A 202 -19.99 -4.67 -3.22
C ASN A 202 -19.35 -3.67 -4.19
N LYS A 203 -19.79 -3.68 -5.47
CA LYS A 203 -19.21 -2.84 -6.52
C LYS A 203 -19.33 -1.34 -6.24
N ASP A 204 -20.42 -0.94 -5.59
CA ASP A 204 -20.73 0.46 -5.30
C ASP A 204 -20.01 0.97 -4.05
N LYS A 205 -19.38 0.06 -3.29
CA LYS A 205 -18.64 0.37 -2.06
C LYS A 205 -17.16 0.07 -2.20
N MET A 206 -16.56 0.61 -3.26
CA MET A 206 -15.13 0.56 -3.53
C MET A 206 -14.58 1.97 -3.72
N ILE A 207 -13.46 2.27 -3.07
CA ILE A 207 -12.70 3.51 -3.24
C ILE A 207 -11.35 3.12 -3.82
N PHE A 208 -11.19 3.38 -5.12
CA PHE A 208 -9.99 3.00 -5.86
C PHE A 208 -8.77 3.80 -5.44
N GLY A 209 -7.60 3.23 -5.73
CA GLY A 209 -6.31 3.82 -5.41
C GLY A 209 -6.03 3.92 -3.91
N VAL A 210 -4.79 4.20 -3.56
CA VAL A 210 -4.39 4.57 -2.20
C VAL A 210 -4.54 6.09 -2.08
N GLY A 211 -5.75 6.52 -1.70
CA GLY A 211 -6.14 7.93 -1.57
C GLY A 211 -5.81 8.51 -0.20
N CYS A 212 -6.28 9.73 0.04
CA CYS A 212 -6.00 10.49 1.27
C CYS A 212 -6.37 9.71 2.53
N GLU A 213 -7.55 9.12 2.52
CA GLU A 213 -8.14 8.43 3.69
C GLU A 213 -7.45 7.10 4.03
N LYS A 214 -6.62 6.56 3.12
CA LYS A 214 -5.80 5.38 3.44
C LYS A 214 -4.74 5.68 4.48
N CYS A 215 -4.23 6.92 4.48
CA CYS A 215 -3.17 7.38 5.39
C CYS A 215 -3.71 8.28 6.50
N HIS A 216 -4.79 9.01 6.27
CA HIS A 216 -5.37 9.96 7.22
C HIS A 216 -6.57 9.40 8.00
N GLY A 217 -7.03 8.20 7.63
CA GLY A 217 -8.25 7.58 8.15
C GLY A 217 -9.52 8.11 7.47
N PRO A 218 -10.66 7.46 7.74
CA PRO A 218 -11.97 7.86 7.21
C PRO A 218 -12.31 9.30 7.58
N ALA A 219 -12.75 10.11 6.62
CA ALA A 219 -12.79 11.57 6.77
C ALA A 219 -14.20 12.18 6.69
N ALA A 220 -15.27 11.39 6.68
CA ALA A 220 -16.62 11.93 6.61
C ALA A 220 -16.91 12.93 7.76
N MET A 221 -16.56 12.56 8.99
CA MET A 221 -16.73 13.46 10.15
C MET A 221 -15.81 14.70 10.08
N HIS A 222 -14.62 14.59 9.50
CA HIS A 222 -13.73 15.73 9.31
C HIS A 222 -14.36 16.76 8.37
N VAL A 223 -14.86 16.29 7.23
CA VAL A 223 -15.50 17.16 6.23
C VAL A 223 -16.75 17.83 6.79
N GLU A 224 -17.60 17.06 7.47
CA GLU A 224 -18.81 17.59 8.10
C GLU A 224 -18.48 18.64 9.18
N TYR A 225 -17.49 18.36 10.04
CA TYR A 225 -17.09 19.28 11.09
C TYR A 225 -16.62 20.62 10.52
N HIS A 226 -15.71 20.59 9.53
CA HIS A 226 -15.14 21.82 8.97
C HIS A 226 -16.11 22.56 8.04
N ALA A 227 -17.09 21.89 7.44
CA ALA A 227 -18.19 22.55 6.75
C ALA A 227 -19.03 23.43 7.70
N ASN A 228 -19.24 22.94 8.94
CA ASN A 228 -19.98 23.64 9.97
C ASN A 228 -19.12 24.61 10.81
N ASN A 229 -17.79 24.48 10.78
CA ASN A 229 -16.84 25.27 11.55
C ASN A 229 -15.68 25.76 10.67
N PRO A 230 -15.92 26.63 9.68
CA PRO A 230 -14.91 26.99 8.66
C PRO A 230 -13.72 27.78 9.21
N ASP A 231 -13.86 28.42 10.37
CA ASP A 231 -12.80 29.19 11.02
C ASP A 231 -11.87 28.33 11.89
N ASP A 232 -12.25 27.11 12.27
CA ASP A 232 -11.36 26.17 12.96
C ASP A 232 -10.35 25.58 11.98
N LYS A 233 -9.07 25.90 12.14
CA LYS A 233 -7.97 25.42 11.28
C LYS A 233 -7.26 24.19 11.87
N LYS A 234 -7.69 23.69 13.05
CA LYS A 234 -7.11 22.50 13.66
C LYS A 234 -7.75 21.25 13.06
N ALA A 235 -6.93 20.33 12.60
CA ALA A 235 -7.43 19.02 12.13
C ALA A 235 -8.25 18.32 13.22
N LYS A 236 -9.46 17.90 12.87
CA LYS A 236 -10.39 17.14 13.72
C LYS A 236 -10.81 15.88 12.96
N PHE A 237 -10.97 14.78 13.67
CA PHE A 237 -11.50 13.51 13.17
C PHE A 237 -10.69 12.88 12.00
N VAL A 238 -9.44 13.32 11.82
CA VAL A 238 -8.45 12.70 10.93
C VAL A 238 -7.12 12.61 11.64
N ILE A 239 -6.27 11.72 11.19
CA ILE A 239 -4.94 11.52 11.72
C ILE A 239 -3.93 12.28 10.87
N ASN A 240 -3.03 13.01 11.52
CA ASN A 240 -1.81 13.47 10.86
C ASN A 240 -0.70 12.43 11.14
N PRO A 241 -0.26 11.63 10.16
CA PRO A 241 0.76 10.62 10.38
C PRO A 241 2.06 11.16 10.98
N SER A 242 2.44 12.41 10.67
CA SER A 242 3.66 13.02 11.21
C SER A 242 3.62 13.29 12.72
N SER A 243 2.43 13.32 13.33
CA SER A 243 2.26 13.48 14.77
C SER A 243 2.32 12.16 15.56
N LEU A 244 2.39 11.04 14.87
CA LEU A 244 2.44 9.71 15.47
C LEU A 244 3.85 9.37 15.94
N SER A 245 3.96 8.40 16.85
CA SER A 245 5.26 7.81 17.19
C SER A 245 5.93 7.20 15.95
N ARG A 246 7.26 7.06 15.98
CA ARG A 246 8.04 6.46 14.90
C ARG A 246 7.45 5.12 14.44
N GLN A 247 7.12 4.24 15.38
CA GLN A 247 6.59 2.91 15.05
C GLN A 247 5.23 3.00 14.33
N LEU A 248 4.31 3.82 14.80
CA LEU A 248 3.00 3.99 14.17
C LEU A 248 3.08 4.64 12.78
N GLN A 249 4.09 5.52 12.54
CA GLN A 249 4.36 6.03 11.19
C GLN A 249 4.86 4.91 10.26
N LEU A 250 5.70 4.02 10.74
CA LEU A 250 6.21 2.88 9.98
C LEU A 250 5.11 1.86 9.72
N ASP A 251 4.25 1.58 10.71
CA ASP A 251 3.11 0.67 10.61
C ASP A 251 2.12 1.09 9.52
N ALA A 252 1.88 2.40 9.39
CA ALA A 252 1.04 2.96 8.33
C ALA A 252 1.52 2.57 6.92
N CYS A 253 2.83 2.44 6.73
CA CYS A 253 3.43 2.03 5.46
C CYS A 253 3.55 0.50 5.36
N ALA A 254 3.86 -0.16 6.47
CA ALA A 254 4.17 -1.58 6.52
C ALA A 254 2.97 -2.48 6.20
N VAL A 255 1.73 -2.00 6.39
CA VAL A 255 0.52 -2.74 5.97
C VAL A 255 0.58 -3.17 4.51
N CYS A 256 1.23 -2.38 3.63
CA CYS A 256 1.42 -2.69 2.21
C CYS A 256 2.89 -2.99 1.86
N HIS A 257 3.85 -2.40 2.59
CA HIS A 257 5.28 -2.45 2.31
C HIS A 257 6.08 -3.29 3.31
N GLY A 258 5.41 -4.08 4.15
CA GLY A 258 6.02 -4.95 5.17
C GLY A 258 6.38 -6.35 4.70
N GLY A 259 6.26 -6.64 3.41
CA GLY A 259 6.50 -7.97 2.86
C GLY A 259 5.31 -8.94 3.04
N LYS A 260 5.63 -10.22 3.18
CA LYS A 260 4.59 -11.26 3.38
C LYS A 260 4.15 -11.32 4.84
N ILE A 261 3.37 -10.33 5.28
CA ILE A 261 2.70 -10.36 6.57
C ILE A 261 1.36 -11.09 6.46
N GLN A 262 1.02 -11.89 7.47
CA GLN A 262 -0.25 -12.64 7.52
C GLN A 262 -1.26 -11.87 8.36
N LYS A 263 -2.43 -11.61 7.82
CA LYS A 263 -3.46 -10.93 8.59
C LYS A 263 -4.09 -11.86 9.63
N THR A 264 -4.41 -11.26 10.79
CA THR A 264 -5.09 -11.90 11.91
C THR A 264 -6.51 -11.35 12.10
N LYS A 265 -6.83 -10.25 11.44
CA LYS A 265 -8.16 -9.61 11.43
C LYS A 265 -8.64 -9.38 10.00
N PRO A 266 -9.93 -9.14 9.77
CA PRO A 266 -10.48 -8.85 8.44
C PRO A 266 -9.73 -7.71 7.73
N SER A 267 -9.65 -7.77 6.39
CA SER A 267 -9.07 -6.68 5.60
C SER A 267 -9.84 -5.39 5.78
N PHE A 268 -9.16 -4.25 5.63
CA PHE A 268 -9.66 -2.89 5.80
C PHE A 268 -10.06 -2.51 7.23
N THR A 269 -9.76 -3.34 8.25
CA THR A 269 -9.98 -2.98 9.66
C THR A 269 -8.78 -2.28 10.29
N PHE A 270 -7.58 -2.40 9.71
CA PHE A 270 -6.43 -1.61 10.16
C PHE A 270 -6.61 -0.13 9.80
N THR A 271 -6.38 0.72 10.77
CA THR A 271 -6.35 2.18 10.60
C THR A 271 -5.02 2.73 11.05
N VAL A 272 -4.55 3.77 10.36
CA VAL A 272 -3.33 4.50 10.74
C VAL A 272 -3.44 4.99 12.18
N GLY A 273 -2.35 4.91 12.93
CA GLY A 273 -2.32 5.22 14.36
C GLY A 273 -2.60 4.03 15.28
N LYS A 274 -2.88 2.85 14.73
CA LYS A 274 -2.95 1.57 15.46
C LYS A 274 -1.67 0.78 15.24
N ASN A 275 -1.34 -0.12 16.20
CA ASN A 275 -0.21 -1.03 16.03
C ASN A 275 -0.52 -2.08 14.95
N LEU A 276 0.38 -2.27 14.01
CA LEU A 276 0.21 -3.25 12.93
C LEU A 276 0.08 -4.68 13.47
N GLU A 277 0.80 -5.00 14.56
CA GLU A 277 0.80 -6.32 15.19
C GLU A 277 -0.57 -6.75 15.74
N ASP A 278 -1.46 -5.80 16.03
CA ASP A 278 -2.83 -6.10 16.44
C ASP A 278 -3.69 -6.64 15.29
N TYR A 279 -3.25 -6.49 14.04
CA TYR A 279 -3.98 -6.83 12.81
C TYR A 279 -3.27 -7.86 11.94
N PHE A 280 -1.94 -7.96 12.08
CA PHE A 280 -1.11 -8.82 11.27
C PHE A 280 -0.05 -9.53 12.12
N SER A 281 0.24 -10.76 11.78
CA SER A 281 1.42 -11.45 12.30
C SER A 281 2.67 -10.94 11.56
N THR A 282 3.57 -10.30 12.30
CA THR A 282 4.83 -9.75 11.76
C THR A 282 6.00 -10.73 11.84
N ASN A 283 5.80 -11.92 12.41
CA ASN A 283 6.83 -12.95 12.62
C ASN A 283 7.51 -13.45 11.33
N VAL A 284 7.01 -13.07 10.15
CA VAL A 284 7.56 -13.46 8.84
C VAL A 284 8.71 -12.56 8.38
N ILE A 285 8.93 -11.41 9.03
CA ILE A 285 10.05 -10.50 8.72
C ILE A 285 11.30 -10.99 9.46
N SER A 286 11.81 -12.18 9.10
CA SER A 286 13.01 -12.74 9.70
C SER A 286 14.24 -12.04 9.10
N GLN A 287 15.07 -11.49 9.98
CA GLN A 287 16.32 -10.82 9.62
C GLN A 287 17.36 -11.77 8.97
N THR A 288 17.23 -13.07 9.15
CA THR A 288 18.23 -14.05 8.72
C THR A 288 18.33 -14.24 7.20
N ALA A 289 17.28 -13.91 6.44
CA ALA A 289 17.29 -14.07 4.98
C ALA A 289 17.85 -12.84 4.22
N MET A 290 18.13 -11.74 4.91
CA MET A 290 18.39 -10.46 4.25
C MET A 290 19.80 -10.32 3.68
N SER A 291 20.76 -11.12 4.17
CA SER A 291 22.14 -11.08 3.70
C SER A 291 22.38 -11.86 2.39
N SER A 292 21.42 -12.68 1.94
CA SER A 292 21.60 -13.60 0.80
C SER A 292 21.20 -13.01 -0.54
N GLY A 293 20.60 -11.81 -0.61
CA GLY A 293 20.01 -11.28 -1.86
C GLY A 293 18.74 -12.03 -2.31
N GLU A 294 18.27 -12.99 -1.52
CA GLU A 294 17.11 -13.83 -1.83
C GLU A 294 15.76 -13.23 -1.39
N VAL A 295 15.79 -12.12 -0.66
CA VAL A 295 14.59 -11.48 -0.13
C VAL A 295 13.84 -10.76 -1.25
N GLU A 296 12.51 -10.97 -1.32
CA GLU A 296 11.65 -10.23 -2.23
C GLU A 296 11.75 -8.72 -2.00
N VAL A 297 11.97 -7.97 -3.06
CA VAL A 297 12.13 -6.50 -3.02
C VAL A 297 10.80 -5.76 -3.24
N HIS A 298 9.83 -6.40 -3.91
CA HIS A 298 8.51 -5.80 -4.12
C HIS A 298 7.64 -5.96 -2.87
N GLY A 299 7.04 -4.85 -2.45
CA GLY A 299 6.17 -4.84 -1.27
C GLY A 299 6.89 -5.08 0.08
N ASN A 300 8.24 -5.08 0.10
CA ASN A 300 9.02 -5.37 1.32
C ASN A 300 10.04 -4.27 1.65
N GLN A 301 9.73 -3.05 1.33
CA GLN A 301 10.62 -1.91 1.55
C GLN A 301 10.93 -1.71 3.03
N TYR A 302 9.92 -1.89 3.90
CA TYR A 302 10.09 -1.76 5.35
C TYR A 302 11.01 -2.83 5.91
N GLY A 303 10.80 -4.12 5.59
CA GLY A 303 11.66 -5.19 6.06
C GLY A 303 13.12 -5.03 5.62
N LEU A 304 13.36 -4.64 4.37
CA LEU A 304 14.70 -4.36 3.86
C LEU A 304 15.35 -3.15 4.56
N LEU A 305 14.57 -2.10 4.82
CA LEU A 305 15.06 -0.90 5.49
C LEU A 305 15.44 -1.20 6.94
N GLN A 306 14.65 -2.01 7.67
CA GLN A 306 14.94 -2.42 9.05
C GLN A 306 16.31 -3.11 9.20
N ALA A 307 16.78 -3.81 8.17
CA ALA A 307 18.09 -4.44 8.16
C ALA A 307 19.25 -3.47 7.91
N SER A 308 18.96 -2.24 7.50
CA SER A 308 19.97 -1.23 7.18
C SER A 308 20.55 -0.59 8.45
N LYS A 309 21.87 -0.42 8.51
CA LYS A 309 22.54 0.20 9.66
C LYS A 309 22.03 1.60 9.98
N CYS A 310 21.79 2.42 8.95
CA CYS A 310 21.27 3.78 9.13
C CYS A 310 19.89 3.77 9.83
N PHE A 311 19.01 2.84 9.49
CA PHE A 311 17.71 2.69 10.16
C PHE A 311 17.84 2.27 11.62
N GLN A 312 18.77 1.33 11.90
CA GLN A 312 19.00 0.80 13.25
C GLN A 312 19.65 1.81 14.18
N GLN A 313 20.40 2.78 13.64
CA GLN A 313 21.16 3.78 14.40
C GLN A 313 20.48 5.16 14.46
N THR A 314 19.28 5.31 13.90
CA THR A 314 18.59 6.60 13.81
C THR A 314 17.07 6.42 13.95
N ASP A 315 16.35 7.53 14.08
CA ASP A 315 14.89 7.55 14.12
C ASP A 315 14.25 7.72 12.74
N LEU A 316 14.88 7.19 11.68
CA LEU A 316 14.34 7.25 10.32
C LEU A 316 12.93 6.66 10.24
N THR A 317 12.09 7.33 9.48
CA THR A 317 10.81 6.83 8.99
C THR A 317 10.81 6.85 7.45
N CYS A 318 9.77 6.32 6.83
CA CYS A 318 9.64 6.38 5.37
C CYS A 318 9.61 7.84 4.87
N ASN A 319 8.97 8.73 5.63
CA ASN A 319 8.85 10.14 5.30
C ASN A 319 10.15 10.95 5.43
N THR A 320 11.18 10.39 6.07
CA THR A 320 12.52 10.98 6.05
C THR A 320 13.09 11.06 4.63
N CYS A 321 12.73 10.07 3.79
CA CYS A 321 13.25 9.94 2.42
C CYS A 321 12.18 10.12 1.34
N HIS A 322 10.88 10.08 1.67
CA HIS A 322 9.77 10.16 0.72
C HIS A 322 8.75 11.23 1.11
N ASN A 323 8.20 11.91 0.10
CA ASN A 323 6.97 12.66 0.22
C ASN A 323 5.83 11.84 -0.42
N SER A 324 4.95 11.28 0.40
CA SER A 324 3.83 10.46 -0.07
C SER A 324 2.77 11.22 -0.88
N HIS A 325 2.79 12.55 -0.83
CA HIS A 325 1.85 13.40 -1.58
C HIS A 325 2.34 13.77 -2.98
N GLU A 326 3.59 13.42 -3.35
CA GLU A 326 4.18 13.83 -4.62
C GLU A 326 4.84 12.66 -5.35
N ASN A 327 4.87 12.74 -6.67
CA ASN A 327 5.61 11.78 -7.48
C ASN A 327 7.08 12.23 -7.61
N GLU A 328 7.94 11.69 -6.74
CA GLU A 328 9.38 12.01 -6.71
C GLU A 328 10.23 11.02 -7.54
N ARG A 329 9.58 10.10 -8.25
CA ARG A 329 10.28 9.03 -8.99
C ARG A 329 11.28 9.60 -9.99
N GLY A 330 12.50 9.01 -10.01
CA GLY A 330 13.57 9.41 -10.92
C GLY A 330 14.38 10.64 -10.48
N ASN A 331 13.99 11.33 -9.42
CA ASN A 331 14.74 12.47 -8.91
C ASN A 331 15.91 12.03 -8.01
N MET A 332 16.98 11.56 -8.66
CA MET A 332 18.16 11.01 -7.97
C MET A 332 18.84 12.06 -7.07
N ALA A 333 18.89 13.30 -7.52
CA ALA A 333 19.51 14.39 -6.76
C ALA A 333 18.72 14.70 -5.47
N LEU A 334 17.39 14.70 -5.55
CA LEU A 334 16.52 14.90 -4.38
C LEU A 334 16.74 13.81 -3.33
N PHE A 335 16.74 12.54 -3.73
CA PHE A 335 17.00 11.45 -2.80
C PHE A 335 18.41 11.50 -2.22
N SER A 336 19.40 11.83 -3.04
CA SER A 336 20.78 11.99 -2.57
C SER A 336 20.93 13.14 -1.58
N SER A 337 20.25 14.26 -1.80
CA SER A 337 20.28 15.39 -0.85
C SER A 337 19.77 14.98 0.54
N ARG A 338 18.74 14.11 0.61
CA ARG A 338 18.23 13.55 1.87
C ARG A 338 19.24 12.65 2.58
N CYS A 339 20.08 11.91 1.84
CA CYS A 339 21.19 11.18 2.44
C CYS A 339 22.24 12.14 3.05
N ILE A 340 22.57 13.21 2.34
CA ILE A 340 23.59 14.21 2.72
C ILE A 340 23.18 14.99 3.97
N THR A 341 21.91 15.09 4.32
CA THR A 341 21.49 15.73 5.58
C THR A 341 22.10 15.06 6.82
N CYS A 342 22.38 13.77 6.76
CA CYS A 342 23.01 13.00 7.84
C CYS A 342 24.47 12.63 7.54
N HIS A 343 24.79 12.36 6.26
CA HIS A 343 26.14 11.96 5.85
C HIS A 343 27.00 13.17 5.53
N ASN A 344 28.00 13.43 6.40
CA ASN A 344 28.94 14.53 6.21
C ASN A 344 29.91 14.23 5.07
N ILE A 345 29.69 14.88 3.89
CA ILE A 345 30.53 14.70 2.70
C ILE A 345 31.96 15.25 2.85
N LYS A 346 32.22 16.06 3.89
CA LYS A 346 33.55 16.58 4.20
C LYS A 346 34.37 15.66 5.11
N ALA A 347 33.72 14.67 5.75
CA ALA A 347 34.40 13.71 6.62
C ALA A 347 35.32 12.79 5.83
N ASP A 348 36.45 12.39 6.41
CA ASP A 348 37.39 11.49 5.76
C ASP A 348 36.78 10.10 5.46
N SER A 349 35.84 9.66 6.28
CA SER A 349 35.08 8.44 6.05
C SER A 349 34.24 8.49 4.75
N PHE A 350 33.88 9.67 4.26
CA PHE A 350 33.21 9.86 2.97
C PHE A 350 34.19 9.89 1.80
N LYS A 351 35.41 10.35 2.02
CA LYS A 351 36.45 10.50 0.99
C LYS A 351 37.16 9.17 0.68
N THR A 352 36.36 8.17 0.28
CA THR A 352 36.92 6.89 -0.18
C THR A 352 37.42 7.01 -1.62
N VAL A 353 38.29 6.07 -2.02
CA VAL A 353 38.76 5.99 -3.42
C VAL A 353 37.62 5.98 -4.42
N THR A 354 36.55 5.26 -4.11
CA THR A 354 35.33 5.18 -4.96
C THR A 354 34.64 6.53 -5.07
N HIS A 355 34.43 7.23 -3.97
CA HIS A 355 33.74 8.52 -3.97
C HIS A 355 34.55 9.61 -4.65
N THR A 356 35.89 9.61 -4.51
CA THR A 356 36.76 10.58 -5.16
C THR A 356 36.91 10.36 -6.66
N ALA A 357 36.72 9.12 -7.14
CA ALA A 357 36.80 8.78 -8.55
C ALA A 357 35.57 9.17 -9.38
N ILE A 358 34.47 9.58 -8.72
CA ILE A 358 33.19 9.89 -9.40
C ILE A 358 32.85 11.37 -9.29
N SER A 359 32.80 12.04 -10.44
CA SER A 359 32.31 13.44 -10.51
C SER A 359 30.84 13.50 -10.12
N ASN A 360 30.43 14.55 -9.38
CA ASN A 360 29.04 14.76 -8.93
C ASN A 360 28.45 13.60 -8.10
N ILE A 361 29.29 12.89 -7.34
CA ILE A 361 28.90 11.73 -6.52
C ILE A 361 27.73 12.05 -5.58
N THR A 362 27.62 13.30 -5.12
CA THR A 362 26.56 13.75 -4.22
C THR A 362 25.18 13.83 -4.86
N GLN A 363 25.08 13.67 -6.17
CA GLN A 363 23.79 13.71 -6.89
C GLN A 363 23.20 12.32 -7.14
N ASN A 364 23.96 11.24 -6.83
CA ASN A 364 23.50 9.88 -7.06
C ASN A 364 24.11 8.88 -6.06
N CYS A 365 23.65 8.93 -4.82
CA CYS A 365 24.03 7.99 -3.77
C CYS A 365 23.34 6.63 -3.96
N ILE A 366 22.09 6.66 -4.43
CA ILE A 366 21.20 5.50 -4.36
C ILE A 366 21.51 4.40 -5.38
N ASP A 367 22.13 4.70 -6.51
CA ASP A 367 22.49 3.64 -7.47
C ASP A 367 23.54 2.68 -6.93
N CYS A 368 24.43 3.16 -6.07
CA CYS A 368 25.44 2.34 -5.43
C CYS A 368 24.99 1.76 -4.10
N HIS A 369 24.24 2.50 -3.30
CA HIS A 369 23.86 2.12 -1.93
C HIS A 369 22.49 1.45 -1.82
N MET A 370 21.66 1.53 -2.84
CA MET A 370 20.32 0.93 -2.94
C MET A 370 20.15 0.35 -4.35
N PRO A 371 20.89 -0.71 -4.74
CA PRO A 371 20.88 -1.22 -6.11
C PRO A 371 19.51 -1.76 -6.50
N GLN A 372 19.26 -1.79 -7.80
CA GLN A 372 18.09 -2.47 -8.36
C GLN A 372 18.30 -3.98 -8.31
N GLN A 373 17.26 -4.69 -7.88
CA GLN A 373 17.23 -6.15 -7.81
C GLN A 373 15.99 -6.71 -8.51
N PRO A 374 16.07 -7.92 -9.08
CA PRO A 374 14.92 -8.53 -9.72
C PRO A 374 13.83 -8.89 -8.70
N SER A 375 12.60 -8.49 -9.00
CA SER A 375 11.43 -8.90 -8.21
C SER A 375 11.05 -10.34 -8.56
N LYS A 376 10.76 -11.14 -7.53
CA LYS A 376 10.19 -12.49 -7.70
C LYS A 376 8.66 -12.43 -7.89
N SER A 377 8.03 -11.38 -7.38
CA SER A 377 6.57 -11.19 -7.44
C SER A 377 6.11 -10.55 -8.75
N ILE A 378 6.93 -9.68 -9.34
CA ILE A 378 6.65 -9.06 -10.63
C ILE A 378 7.63 -9.64 -11.65
N ALA A 379 7.42 -10.89 -11.99
CA ALA A 379 8.14 -11.62 -13.04
C ALA A 379 7.12 -12.27 -13.97
N VAL A 380 7.36 -12.16 -15.26
CA VAL A 380 6.44 -12.54 -16.34
C VAL A 380 7.17 -13.34 -17.42
N TYR A 381 6.44 -14.13 -18.18
CA TYR A 381 6.94 -14.67 -19.44
C TYR A 381 6.59 -13.71 -20.57
N LEU A 382 7.60 -13.30 -21.31
CA LEU A 382 7.39 -12.55 -22.55
C LEU A 382 7.10 -13.52 -23.68
N GLN A 383 6.40 -13.04 -24.70
CA GLN A 383 6.08 -13.87 -25.86
C GLN A 383 7.34 -14.50 -26.48
N GLY A 384 7.31 -15.81 -26.69
CA GLY A 384 8.44 -16.58 -27.24
C GLY A 384 9.62 -16.73 -26.29
N LYS A 385 9.44 -16.46 -25.00
CA LYS A 385 10.47 -16.66 -23.95
C LYS A 385 10.03 -17.74 -22.97
N ASP A 386 10.90 -18.68 -22.70
CA ASP A 386 10.70 -19.74 -21.69
C ASP A 386 11.27 -19.36 -20.31
N GLN A 387 11.91 -18.19 -20.22
CA GLN A 387 12.46 -17.69 -18.97
C GLN A 387 11.66 -16.50 -18.45
N LEU A 388 11.51 -16.45 -17.15
CA LEU A 388 10.89 -15.31 -16.45
C LEU A 388 11.76 -14.06 -16.62
N VAL A 389 11.12 -12.97 -16.97
CA VAL A 389 11.69 -11.63 -17.01
C VAL A 389 11.12 -10.84 -15.84
N ALA A 390 11.97 -10.41 -14.93
CA ALA A 390 11.58 -9.71 -13.71
C ALA A 390 11.64 -8.19 -13.87
N SER A 391 10.72 -7.49 -13.22
CA SER A 391 10.89 -6.06 -13.00
C SER A 391 12.04 -5.80 -12.04
N MET A 392 12.88 -4.82 -12.37
CA MET A 392 13.99 -4.38 -11.52
C MET A 392 13.49 -3.33 -10.53
N ILE A 393 13.58 -3.64 -9.24
CA ILE A 393 13.07 -2.80 -8.15
C ILE A 393 14.23 -2.43 -7.23
N ARG A 394 14.26 -1.18 -6.80
CA ARG A 394 15.30 -0.67 -5.92
C ARG A 394 15.19 -1.27 -4.53
N SER A 395 16.27 -1.90 -4.08
CA SER A 395 16.39 -2.43 -2.72
C SER A 395 16.39 -1.31 -1.68
N HIS A 396 15.67 -1.52 -0.58
CA HIS A 396 15.72 -0.65 0.60
C HIS A 396 16.68 -1.17 1.67
N PHE A 397 17.41 -2.24 1.40
CA PHE A 397 18.57 -2.61 2.20
C PHE A 397 19.72 -1.69 1.83
N ILE A 398 19.89 -0.61 2.62
CA ILE A 398 20.91 0.41 2.37
C ILE A 398 22.26 -0.11 2.86
N GLY A 399 23.24 -0.20 1.95
CA GLY A 399 24.53 -0.79 2.27
C GLY A 399 25.65 -0.38 1.31
N ILE A 400 26.79 -1.03 1.44
CA ILE A 400 27.93 -0.88 0.53
C ILE A 400 27.97 -2.11 -0.40
N TYR A 401 27.75 -1.88 -1.69
CA TYR A 401 27.73 -2.89 -2.72
C TYR A 401 28.93 -2.69 -3.66
N LEU A 402 30.03 -3.40 -3.39
CA LEU A 402 31.30 -3.21 -4.12
C LEU A 402 31.17 -3.50 -5.61
N ASP A 403 30.39 -4.50 -5.99
CA ASP A 403 30.22 -4.85 -7.41
C ASP A 403 29.41 -3.81 -8.16
N GLU A 404 28.38 -3.23 -7.54
CA GLU A 404 27.59 -2.12 -8.11
C GLU A 404 28.45 -0.86 -8.23
N SER A 405 29.26 -0.58 -7.25
CA SER A 405 30.23 0.53 -7.28
C SER A 405 31.20 0.40 -8.45
N ARG A 406 31.74 -0.81 -8.68
CA ARG A 406 32.65 -1.10 -9.82
C ARG A 406 31.95 -0.93 -11.18
N LYS A 407 30.70 -1.45 -11.32
CA LYS A 407 29.91 -1.28 -12.55
C LYS A 407 29.67 0.19 -12.87
N PHE A 408 29.35 1.00 -11.84
CA PHE A 408 29.09 2.41 -12.01
C PHE A 408 30.34 3.20 -12.46
N ILE A 409 31.52 2.90 -11.89
CA ILE A 409 32.78 3.49 -12.29
C ILE A 409 33.13 3.13 -13.75
N ASN A 410 33.04 1.84 -14.11
CA ASN A 410 33.38 1.34 -15.44
C ASN A 410 32.42 1.87 -16.54
N LYS A 411 31.15 2.14 -16.20
CA LYS A 411 30.20 2.71 -17.16
C LYS A 411 30.49 4.16 -17.52
N LYS A 412 31.15 4.92 -16.63
CA LYS A 412 31.55 6.31 -16.90
C LYS A 412 32.91 6.43 -17.61
N SER A 413 33.66 5.33 -17.70
CA SER A 413 34.97 5.28 -18.36
C SER A 413 34.86 4.92 -19.85
N LYS A 414 33.64 4.67 -20.33
CA LYS A 414 33.28 4.47 -21.76
C LYS A 414 32.43 5.63 -22.25
#